data_1264adc8ac0644d44b83e1e843c0f087
#
_entry.id   1264adc8ac0644d44b83e1e843c0f087
#
_cell.length_a   1.000
_cell.length_b   1.000
_cell.length_c   1.000
_cell.angle_alpha   90.00
_cell.angle_beta   90.00
_cell.angle_gamma   90.00
#
_symmetry.space_group_name_H-M   'P 1'
#
loop_
_entity.id
_entity.type
_entity.pdbx_description
1 polymer ?
#
loop_
_entity_poly.entity_id
_entity_poly.type
_entity_poly.pdbx_seq_one_letter_code
_entity_poly.pdbx_strand_id
1 'polypeptide(L)'
;MKNMPGQGRKPKSRAMRVLSGQLPITKDSVAELSEPFISPAIPEHMNERERVVWTETIRLLQPMRVLKSVDSAILGAYCASYVRWQDAEKAIQDSGGQLCSYGEKGGVSVHPLVTISRDAKKDMVLYATQLAMTPAARLKMVSSASKVIEKNPFMDLKSQKK
;
A
#
# COMPACT_ATOMS: atom_id res chain seq x y z
N MET A 1 18.96 -42.51 -24.72
CA MET A 1 18.11 -41.84 -23.69
C MET A 1 18.20 -40.34 -23.92
N LYS A 2 17.09 -39.69 -24.37
CA LYS A 2 17.04 -38.25 -24.61
C LYS A 2 16.80 -37.56 -23.27
N ASN A 3 17.75 -36.72 -22.82
CA ASN A 3 17.58 -35.82 -21.70
C ASN A 3 16.41 -34.85 -22.00
N MET A 4 15.31 -34.94 -21.26
CA MET A 4 14.27 -33.92 -21.25
C MET A 4 14.84 -32.69 -20.60
N PRO A 5 14.74 -31.49 -21.21
CA PRO A 5 15.11 -30.26 -20.54
C PRO A 5 14.16 -30.04 -19.36
N GLY A 6 14.73 -29.90 -18.15
CA GLY A 6 13.98 -29.73 -16.93
C GLY A 6 13.02 -28.53 -17.03
N GLN A 7 11.79 -28.73 -16.57
CA GLN A 7 10.80 -27.68 -16.40
C GLN A 7 11.29 -26.71 -15.31
N GLY A 8 12.15 -25.76 -15.70
CA GLY A 8 12.53 -24.65 -14.84
C GLY A 8 11.32 -23.75 -14.52
N ARG A 9 11.41 -22.98 -13.45
CA ARG A 9 10.41 -21.98 -13.08
C ARG A 9 10.09 -21.09 -14.28
N LYS A 10 8.79 -20.91 -14.59
CA LYS A 10 8.34 -20.03 -15.68
C LYS A 10 9.02 -18.67 -15.58
N PRO A 11 9.54 -18.10 -16.67
CA PRO A 11 10.17 -16.78 -16.65
C PRO A 11 9.17 -15.74 -16.15
N LYS A 12 9.63 -14.84 -15.29
CA LYS A 12 8.82 -13.71 -14.81
C LYS A 12 8.40 -12.84 -16.00
N SER A 13 7.17 -12.30 -15.98
CA SER A 13 6.71 -11.36 -16.99
C SER A 13 7.65 -10.14 -17.08
N ARG A 14 7.64 -9.44 -18.22
CA ARG A 14 8.48 -8.24 -18.41
C ARG A 14 8.20 -7.19 -17.32
N ALA A 15 6.92 -6.93 -17.01
CA ALA A 15 6.52 -6.03 -15.94
C ALA A 15 7.10 -6.45 -14.57
N MET A 16 7.03 -7.72 -14.22
CA MET A 16 7.63 -8.24 -12.98
C MET A 16 9.16 -8.13 -12.95
N ARG A 17 9.83 -8.22 -14.11
CA ARG A 17 11.28 -8.06 -14.21
C ARG A 17 11.71 -6.59 -14.08
N VAL A 18 10.90 -5.67 -14.60
CA VAL A 18 11.05 -4.22 -14.39
C VAL A 18 10.87 -3.88 -12.92
N LEU A 19 9.78 -4.31 -12.30
CA LEU A 19 9.49 -4.07 -10.87
C LEU A 19 10.54 -4.67 -9.94
N SER A 20 11.17 -5.78 -10.33
CA SER A 20 12.27 -6.40 -9.56
C SER A 20 13.65 -5.78 -9.85
N GLY A 21 13.74 -4.73 -10.65
CA GLY A 21 15.01 -4.06 -11.02
C GLY A 21 15.90 -4.88 -11.97
N GLN A 22 15.38 -5.94 -12.60
CA GLN A 22 16.13 -6.80 -13.50
C GLN A 22 16.16 -6.30 -14.95
N LEU A 23 15.33 -5.34 -15.30
CA LEU A 23 15.31 -4.70 -16.62
C LEU A 23 15.20 -3.19 -16.45
N PRO A 24 15.87 -2.41 -17.32
CA PRO A 24 15.69 -0.97 -17.35
C PRO A 24 14.26 -0.64 -17.77
N ILE A 25 13.66 0.39 -17.17
CA ILE A 25 12.40 0.94 -17.62
C ILE A 25 12.64 1.56 -18.99
N THR A 26 12.00 1.02 -20.01
CA THR A 26 11.96 1.63 -21.34
C THR A 26 10.84 2.68 -21.39
N LYS A 27 10.85 3.57 -22.40
CA LYS A 27 9.80 4.58 -22.59
C LYS A 27 8.39 3.95 -22.61
N ASP A 28 8.27 2.72 -23.12
CA ASP A 28 7.01 1.97 -23.15
C ASP A 28 6.54 1.55 -21.75
N SER A 29 7.50 1.20 -20.86
CA SER A 29 7.17 0.88 -19.46
C SER A 29 6.74 2.13 -18.67
N VAL A 30 7.27 3.31 -19.03
CA VAL A 30 6.84 4.60 -18.44
C VAL A 30 5.44 4.96 -18.96
N ALA A 31 5.11 4.65 -20.20
CA ALA A 31 3.78 4.85 -20.75
C ALA A 31 2.72 3.96 -20.05
N GLU A 32 3.05 2.71 -19.73
CA GLU A 32 2.18 1.83 -18.93
C GLU A 32 1.99 2.34 -17.48
N LEU A 33 2.95 3.09 -16.93
CA LEU A 33 2.86 3.73 -15.62
C LEU A 33 2.21 5.12 -15.68
N SER A 34 2.05 5.70 -16.88
CA SER A 34 1.47 7.03 -17.11
C SER A 34 -0.02 6.99 -17.48
N GLU A 35 -0.73 5.93 -17.14
CA GLU A 35 -2.19 5.90 -17.28
C GLU A 35 -2.82 7.11 -16.57
N PRO A 36 -3.86 7.71 -17.17
CA PRO A 36 -4.55 8.83 -16.53
C PRO A 36 -5.03 8.39 -15.14
N PHE A 37 -4.93 9.29 -14.16
CA PHE A 37 -5.46 9.04 -12.81
C PHE A 37 -6.96 8.75 -12.92
N ILE A 38 -7.33 7.49 -12.72
CA ILE A 38 -8.71 7.07 -12.61
C ILE A 38 -8.97 6.89 -11.12
N SER A 39 -9.82 7.77 -10.55
CA SER A 39 -10.23 7.65 -9.15
C SER A 39 -10.88 6.29 -8.92
N PRO A 40 -10.44 5.52 -7.91
CA PRO A 40 -11.10 4.26 -7.57
C PRO A 40 -12.57 4.53 -7.22
N ALA A 41 -13.46 3.62 -7.63
CA ALA A 41 -14.87 3.69 -7.28
C ALA A 41 -15.07 3.38 -5.79
N ILE A 42 -15.99 4.13 -5.15
CA ILE A 42 -16.35 3.89 -3.74
C ILE A 42 -17.08 2.56 -3.62
N PRO A 43 -16.63 1.63 -2.77
CA PRO A 43 -17.34 0.37 -2.53
C PRO A 43 -18.73 0.61 -1.92
N GLU A 44 -19.74 -0.11 -2.38
CA GLU A 44 -21.14 0.07 -1.94
C GLU A 44 -21.36 -0.19 -0.46
N HIS A 45 -20.60 -1.11 0.14
CA HIS A 45 -20.70 -1.51 1.54
C HIS A 45 -20.18 -0.48 2.54
N MET A 46 -19.54 0.61 2.07
CA MET A 46 -18.96 1.63 2.96
C MET A 46 -20.04 2.48 3.61
N ASN A 47 -19.89 2.69 4.93
CA ASN A 47 -20.74 3.62 5.67
C ASN A 47 -20.37 5.08 5.39
N GLU A 48 -21.21 6.03 5.82
CA GLU A 48 -21.03 7.47 5.53
C GLU A 48 -19.69 8.03 6.05
N ARG A 49 -19.28 7.62 7.25
CA ARG A 49 -18.01 8.08 7.84
C ARG A 49 -16.80 7.56 7.06
N GLU A 50 -16.85 6.32 6.61
CA GLU A 50 -15.82 5.74 5.76
C GLU A 50 -15.74 6.45 4.41
N ARG A 51 -16.89 6.84 3.82
CA ARG A 51 -16.95 7.61 2.56
C ARG A 51 -16.31 9.00 2.70
N VAL A 52 -16.48 9.66 3.84
CA VAL A 52 -15.80 10.93 4.13
C VAL A 52 -14.30 10.74 4.15
N VAL A 53 -13.79 9.74 4.91
CA VAL A 53 -12.36 9.42 4.97
C VAL A 53 -11.82 9.04 3.59
N TRP A 54 -12.59 8.28 2.81
CA TRP A 54 -12.26 7.92 1.43
C TRP A 54 -12.03 9.15 0.55
N THR A 55 -12.98 10.06 0.53
CA THR A 55 -12.92 11.28 -0.29
C THR A 55 -11.72 12.14 0.07
N GLU A 56 -11.45 12.32 1.38
CA GLU A 56 -10.29 13.07 1.84
C GLU A 56 -8.97 12.38 1.47
N THR A 57 -8.90 11.07 1.63
CA THR A 57 -7.70 10.30 1.30
C THR A 57 -7.39 10.36 -0.19
N ILE A 58 -8.39 10.22 -1.06
CA ILE A 58 -8.22 10.40 -2.52
C ILE A 58 -7.69 11.81 -2.81
N ARG A 59 -8.29 12.85 -2.23
CA ARG A 59 -7.86 14.24 -2.44
C ARG A 59 -6.38 14.43 -2.09
N LEU A 60 -5.89 13.79 -1.01
CA LEU A 60 -4.49 13.87 -0.59
C LEU A 60 -3.55 13.06 -1.50
N LEU A 61 -4.00 11.93 -2.03
CA LEU A 61 -3.17 11.04 -2.86
C LEU A 61 -3.20 11.40 -4.35
N GLN A 62 -4.21 12.13 -4.81
CA GLN A 62 -4.38 12.54 -6.21
C GLN A 62 -3.16 13.27 -6.79
N PRO A 63 -2.53 14.26 -6.10
CA PRO A 63 -1.34 14.93 -6.63
C PRO A 63 -0.15 14.00 -6.82
N MET A 64 -0.09 12.92 -6.04
CA MET A 64 0.99 11.94 -6.11
C MET A 64 0.83 10.94 -7.25
N ARG A 65 -0.34 10.86 -7.86
CA ARG A 65 -0.70 9.94 -8.97
C ARG A 65 -0.33 8.46 -8.68
N VAL A 66 -0.37 8.04 -7.42
CA VAL A 66 0.01 6.68 -7.00
C VAL A 66 -1.17 5.71 -7.04
N LEU A 67 -2.40 6.20 -6.90
CA LEU A 67 -3.61 5.36 -6.88
C LEU A 67 -4.03 4.95 -8.29
N LYS A 68 -4.41 3.69 -8.40
CA LYS A 68 -5.06 3.10 -9.57
C LYS A 68 -6.45 2.57 -9.19
N SER A 69 -7.29 2.29 -10.19
CA SER A 69 -8.63 1.72 -9.97
C SER A 69 -8.61 0.39 -9.20
N VAL A 70 -7.56 -0.40 -9.34
CA VAL A 70 -7.37 -1.68 -8.63
C VAL A 70 -7.12 -1.54 -7.13
N ASP A 71 -6.77 -0.35 -6.66
CA ASP A 71 -6.43 -0.10 -5.25
C ASP A 71 -7.66 0.17 -4.38
N SER A 72 -8.87 0.11 -4.97
CA SER A 72 -10.14 0.39 -4.26
C SER A 72 -10.32 -0.47 -3.01
N ALA A 73 -9.99 -1.75 -3.06
CA ALA A 73 -10.13 -2.65 -1.92
C ALA A 73 -9.18 -2.28 -0.76
N ILE A 74 -7.92 -1.94 -1.06
CA ILE A 74 -6.91 -1.56 -0.07
C ILE A 74 -7.26 -0.21 0.55
N LEU A 75 -7.71 0.75 -0.27
CA LEU A 75 -8.15 2.05 0.21
C LEU A 75 -9.42 1.93 1.08
N GLY A 76 -10.37 1.04 0.71
CA GLY A 76 -11.54 0.74 1.54
C GLY A 76 -11.16 0.16 2.90
N ALA A 77 -10.23 -0.80 2.92
CA ALA A 77 -9.72 -1.39 4.14
C ALA A 77 -9.01 -0.35 5.05
N TYR A 78 -8.26 0.58 4.45
CA TYR A 78 -7.67 1.72 5.16
C TYR A 78 -8.75 2.58 5.83
N CYS A 79 -9.78 2.98 5.09
CA CYS A 79 -10.86 3.82 5.60
C CYS A 79 -11.63 3.14 6.73
N ALA A 80 -11.96 1.86 6.59
CA ALA A 80 -12.63 1.08 7.62
C ALA A 80 -11.79 0.96 8.90
N SER A 81 -10.47 0.72 8.75
CA SER A 81 -9.55 0.65 9.90
C SER A 81 -9.41 2.01 10.60
N TYR A 82 -9.36 3.10 9.83
CA TYR A 82 -9.31 4.45 10.36
C TYR A 82 -10.56 4.81 11.19
N VAL A 83 -11.75 4.54 10.66
CA VAL A 83 -13.02 4.79 11.37
C VAL A 83 -13.13 3.92 12.61
N ARG A 84 -12.79 2.63 12.51
CA ARG A 84 -12.77 1.70 13.66
C ARG A 84 -11.83 2.15 14.75
N TRP A 85 -10.66 2.66 14.40
CA TRP A 85 -9.74 3.26 15.37
C TRP A 85 -10.38 4.45 16.08
N GLN A 86 -10.96 5.41 15.34
CA GLN A 86 -11.63 6.58 15.93
C GLN A 86 -12.75 6.18 16.89
N ASP A 87 -13.58 5.20 16.50
CA ASP A 87 -14.69 4.73 17.31
C ASP A 87 -14.19 4.06 18.60
N ALA A 88 -13.16 3.24 18.52
CA ALA A 88 -12.57 2.61 19.69
C ALA A 88 -11.95 3.64 20.65
N GLU A 89 -11.23 4.65 20.13
CA GLU A 89 -10.68 5.72 20.99
C GLU A 89 -11.77 6.54 21.65
N LYS A 90 -12.83 6.89 20.90
CA LYS A 90 -13.97 7.60 21.45
C LYS A 90 -14.65 6.78 22.56
N ALA A 91 -14.91 5.49 22.32
CA ALA A 91 -15.52 4.61 23.31
C ALA A 91 -14.65 4.45 24.58
N ILE A 92 -13.32 4.43 24.44
CA ILE A 92 -12.37 4.44 25.58
C ILE A 92 -12.52 5.75 26.37
N GLN A 93 -12.58 6.89 25.69
CA GLN A 93 -12.77 8.20 26.34
C GLN A 93 -14.11 8.28 27.06
N ASP A 94 -15.19 7.85 26.40
CA ASP A 94 -16.56 7.84 26.97
C ASP A 94 -16.68 6.90 28.20
N SER A 95 -15.86 5.84 28.26
CA SER A 95 -15.74 4.95 29.43
C SER A 95 -14.84 5.50 30.56
N GLY A 96 -14.43 6.76 30.49
CA GLY A 96 -13.53 7.38 31.47
C GLY A 96 -12.06 7.02 31.30
N GLY A 97 -11.63 6.60 30.09
CA GLY A 97 -10.24 6.26 29.79
C GLY A 97 -9.78 4.92 30.37
N GLN A 98 -10.67 4.01 30.62
CA GLN A 98 -10.40 2.73 31.28
C GLN A 98 -9.59 1.81 30.34
N LEU A 99 -8.34 1.53 30.73
CA LEU A 99 -7.42 0.70 29.91
C LEU A 99 -7.43 -0.77 30.32
N CYS A 100 -7.92 -1.08 31.54
CA CYS A 100 -7.96 -2.41 32.08
C CYS A 100 -9.38 -2.78 32.51
N SER A 101 -9.75 -4.03 32.38
CA SER A 101 -10.93 -4.64 32.96
C SER A 101 -10.57 -5.45 34.17
N TYR A 102 -11.38 -5.38 35.22
CA TYR A 102 -11.20 -6.14 36.45
C TYR A 102 -12.27 -7.24 36.48
N GLY A 103 -11.82 -8.49 36.55
CA GLY A 103 -12.69 -9.64 36.70
C GLY A 103 -13.19 -9.82 38.15
N GLU A 104 -14.30 -10.51 38.35
CA GLU A 104 -14.92 -10.78 39.66
C GLU A 104 -13.95 -11.45 40.67
N LYS A 105 -12.94 -12.19 40.17
CA LYS A 105 -11.91 -12.85 41.00
C LYS A 105 -10.62 -12.05 41.14
N GLY A 106 -10.65 -10.74 40.90
CA GLY A 106 -9.48 -9.85 41.03
C GLY A 106 -8.47 -9.94 39.88
N GLY A 107 -8.76 -10.68 38.81
CA GLY A 107 -7.91 -10.72 37.62
C GLY A 107 -7.96 -9.38 36.85
N VAL A 108 -6.78 -8.91 36.43
CA VAL A 108 -6.66 -7.72 35.58
C VAL A 108 -6.41 -8.14 34.15
N SER A 109 -7.22 -7.64 33.20
CA SER A 109 -7.06 -7.88 31.77
C SER A 109 -7.11 -6.56 31.01
N VAL A 110 -6.53 -6.54 29.81
CA VAL A 110 -6.63 -5.38 28.92
C VAL A 110 -8.07 -5.20 28.49
N HIS A 111 -8.58 -3.97 28.56
CA HIS A 111 -9.94 -3.68 28.11
C HIS A 111 -10.11 -4.02 26.62
N PRO A 112 -11.19 -4.69 26.19
CA PRO A 112 -11.39 -5.09 24.80
C PRO A 112 -11.26 -3.94 23.79
N LEU A 113 -11.75 -2.75 24.11
CA LEU A 113 -11.66 -1.57 23.26
C LEU A 113 -10.20 -1.15 22.98
N VAL A 114 -9.30 -1.32 23.96
CA VAL A 114 -7.87 -1.04 23.79
C VAL A 114 -7.23 -2.00 22.76
N THR A 115 -7.66 -3.26 22.79
CA THR A 115 -7.20 -4.26 21.81
C THR A 115 -7.71 -3.90 20.40
N ILE A 116 -9.00 -3.55 20.28
CA ILE A 116 -9.61 -3.13 19.01
C ILE A 116 -8.89 -1.90 18.44
N SER A 117 -8.66 -0.87 19.29
CA SER A 117 -7.93 0.34 18.88
C SER A 117 -6.51 0.02 18.39
N ARG A 118 -5.78 -0.80 19.15
CA ARG A 118 -4.42 -1.20 18.81
C ARG A 118 -4.35 -1.95 17.48
N ASP A 119 -5.26 -2.88 17.24
CA ASP A 119 -5.27 -3.69 16.03
C ASP A 119 -5.71 -2.84 14.82
N ALA A 120 -6.71 -1.98 14.99
CA ALA A 120 -7.11 -1.03 13.95
C ALA A 120 -5.99 -0.05 13.56
N LYS A 121 -5.17 0.42 14.52
CA LYS A 121 -3.97 1.23 14.23
C LYS A 121 -2.92 0.48 13.43
N LYS A 122 -2.67 -0.80 13.75
CA LYS A 122 -1.74 -1.64 13.00
C LYS A 122 -2.20 -1.83 11.55
N ASP A 123 -3.46 -2.16 11.36
CA ASP A 123 -4.07 -2.35 10.04
C ASP A 123 -3.99 -1.05 9.23
N MET A 124 -4.35 0.08 9.83
CA MET A 124 -4.27 1.40 9.21
C MET A 124 -2.84 1.72 8.74
N VAL A 125 -1.82 1.49 9.57
CA VAL A 125 -0.41 1.73 9.20
C VAL A 125 0.04 0.79 8.08
N LEU A 126 -0.40 -0.48 8.12
CA LEU A 126 -0.13 -1.46 7.07
C LEU A 126 -0.66 -0.98 5.72
N TYR A 127 -1.95 -0.64 5.65
CA TYR A 127 -2.59 -0.16 4.42
C TYR A 127 -2.03 1.19 3.97
N ALA A 128 -1.78 2.12 4.89
CA ALA A 128 -1.14 3.40 4.58
C ALA A 128 0.24 3.21 3.92
N THR A 129 0.99 2.19 4.37
CA THR A 129 2.30 1.87 3.78
C THR A 129 2.15 1.34 2.36
N GLN A 130 1.14 0.49 2.11
CA GLN A 130 0.86 -0.05 0.77
C GLN A 130 0.39 1.04 -0.20
N LEU A 131 -0.38 2.02 0.28
CA LEU A 131 -0.86 3.18 -0.48
C LEU A 131 0.19 4.31 -0.61
N ALA A 132 1.45 4.05 -0.24
CA ALA A 132 2.55 5.04 -0.25
C ALA A 132 2.24 6.32 0.57
N MET A 133 1.39 6.24 1.59
CA MET A 133 1.06 7.37 2.46
C MET A 133 2.16 7.68 3.48
N THR A 134 3.04 6.72 3.77
CA THR A 134 4.16 6.92 4.72
C THR A 134 5.39 7.51 4.03
N PRO A 135 6.20 8.33 4.72
CA PRO A 135 7.44 8.88 4.16
C PRO A 135 8.40 7.78 3.65
N ALA A 136 8.53 6.68 4.39
CA ALA A 136 9.38 5.56 4.01
C ALA A 136 8.92 4.88 2.72
N ALA A 137 7.61 4.70 2.54
CA ALA A 137 7.04 4.12 1.33
C ALA A 137 7.28 5.04 0.13
N ARG A 138 7.10 6.36 0.29
CA ARG A 138 7.40 7.35 -0.76
C ARG A 138 8.87 7.35 -1.16
N LEU A 139 9.78 7.30 -0.19
CA LEU A 139 11.23 7.20 -0.48
C LEU A 139 11.59 5.94 -1.27
N LYS A 140 10.96 4.79 -0.94
CA LYS A 140 11.15 3.56 -1.71
C LYS A 140 10.68 3.70 -3.16
N MET A 141 9.57 4.37 -3.41
CA MET A 141 9.10 4.63 -4.77
C MET A 141 10.07 5.51 -5.55
N VAL A 142 10.55 6.61 -4.96
CA VAL A 142 11.54 7.52 -5.58
C VAL A 142 12.86 6.79 -5.83
N SER A 143 13.37 6.02 -4.87
CA SER A 143 14.63 5.28 -5.03
C SER A 143 14.52 4.17 -6.08
N SER A 144 13.35 3.56 -6.22
CA SER A 144 13.09 2.58 -7.29
C SER A 144 13.07 3.25 -8.66
N ALA A 145 12.50 4.45 -8.77
CA ALA A 145 12.51 5.24 -9.99
C ALA A 145 13.93 5.75 -10.34
N SER A 146 14.71 6.20 -9.35
CA SER A 146 16.08 6.70 -9.56
C SER A 146 17.06 5.63 -9.99
N LYS A 147 16.98 4.42 -9.44
CA LYS A 147 17.81 3.26 -9.86
C LYS A 147 17.59 2.86 -11.32
N VAL A 148 16.52 3.30 -11.90
CA VAL A 148 16.16 3.04 -13.28
C VAL A 148 16.80 4.06 -14.24
N ILE A 149 17.12 5.25 -13.75
CA ILE A 149 17.70 6.34 -14.54
C ILE A 149 19.24 6.24 -14.60
N GLU A 150 19.89 5.43 -13.76
CA GLU A 150 21.30 5.15 -13.93
C GLU A 150 21.50 4.44 -15.27
N LYS A 151 21.92 5.23 -16.27
CA LYS A 151 22.36 4.76 -17.58
C LYS A 151 23.33 3.60 -17.37
N ASN A 152 22.98 2.46 -17.91
CA ASN A 152 23.89 1.32 -17.94
C ASN A 152 25.15 1.75 -18.72
N PRO A 153 26.33 1.90 -18.08
CA PRO A 153 27.54 2.42 -18.73
C PRO A 153 28.01 1.54 -19.92
N PHE A 154 27.48 0.33 -20.02
CA PHE A 154 27.76 -0.59 -21.13
C PHE A 154 26.89 -0.37 -22.38
N MET A 155 25.85 0.46 -22.33
CA MET A 155 25.06 0.80 -23.53
C MET A 155 25.79 1.76 -24.45
N ASP A 156 26.64 2.64 -23.93
CA ASP A 156 27.38 3.61 -24.72
C ASP A 156 28.58 2.98 -25.48
N LEU A 157 29.03 1.78 -25.07
CA LEU A 157 30.09 1.04 -25.77
C LEU A 157 29.63 0.36 -27.05
N LYS A 158 28.35 0.12 -27.26
CA LYS A 158 27.79 -0.46 -28.47
C LYS A 158 27.56 0.55 -29.60
N SER A 159 27.49 1.84 -29.30
CA SER A 159 27.27 2.89 -30.30
C SER A 159 28.59 3.42 -30.92
N GLN A 160 29.77 3.06 -30.37
CA GLN A 160 31.08 3.48 -30.90
C GLN A 160 31.74 2.48 -31.87
N LYS A 161 31.07 1.37 -32.20
CA LYS A 161 31.52 0.43 -33.25
C LYS A 161 30.64 0.57 -34.49
N LYS A 162 30.83 1.65 -35.24
CA LYS A 162 30.53 1.79 -36.67
C LYS A 162 31.58 2.63 -37.31
#